data_117096ae0835c9182e12606b660df601
#
_entry.id   117096ae0835c9182e12606b660df601
#
_cell.length_a   1.000
_cell.length_b   1.000
_cell.length_c   1.000
_cell.angle_alpha   90.00
_cell.angle_beta   90.00
_cell.angle_gamma   90.00
#
_symmetry.space_group_name_H-M   'P 1'
#
loop_
_entity.id
_entity.type
_entity.pdbx_description
1 polymer ?
#
loop_
_entity_poly.entity_id
_entity_poly.type
_entity_poly.pdbx_seq_one_letter_code
_entity_poly.pdbx_strand_id
1 'polypeptide(L)'
;MLFATVVHGGEIRGTVRLVTDVAAPPMSAGLDPYAGTLNSVGTEPRGQRARANTPKDVVVYLEGAGAKGAHRARAEKPELWQINQSFEPHVLGVPVGATIDFPNGDLVYHNVFSYSKPKKFDLGYYGKGKSKSITFDKPGIVQVFCDIHSTMSAYVLVVDTPFVTQPDENGDYVLPDVPNGNYTLKVWHPDLGDRSVKASVGDGVTRLDVNI
;
A
#
# COMPACT_ATOMS: atom_id res chain seq x y z
N MET A 1 -37.80 7.36 -22.76
CA MET A 1 -37.32 8.16 -21.62
C MET A 1 -36.50 7.28 -20.73
N LEU A 2 -35.18 7.38 -20.79
CA LEU A 2 -34.28 6.69 -19.82
C LEU A 2 -34.30 7.55 -18.55
N PHE A 3 -34.87 7.02 -17.48
CA PHE A 3 -34.66 7.59 -16.15
C PHE A 3 -33.24 7.23 -15.71
N ALA A 4 -32.36 8.21 -15.69
CA ALA A 4 -31.10 8.06 -15.00
C ALA A 4 -31.43 7.91 -13.49
N THR A 5 -31.27 6.71 -12.95
CA THR A 5 -31.29 6.50 -11.50
C THR A 5 -30.12 7.27 -10.92
N VAL A 6 -30.42 8.36 -10.23
CA VAL A 6 -29.43 9.06 -9.38
C VAL A 6 -29.09 8.07 -8.27
N VAL A 7 -27.92 7.44 -8.38
CA VAL A 7 -27.38 6.63 -7.30
C VAL A 7 -26.97 7.63 -6.21
N HIS A 8 -27.79 7.75 -5.17
CA HIS A 8 -27.43 8.50 -3.98
C HIS A 8 -26.28 7.74 -3.31
N GLY A 9 -25.15 8.37 -3.18
CA GLY A 9 -23.96 7.82 -2.53
C GLY A 9 -23.58 8.70 -1.35
N GLY A 10 -23.13 8.06 -0.28
CA GLY A 10 -22.53 8.72 0.86
C GLY A 10 -21.02 8.81 0.73
N GLU A 11 -20.40 9.30 1.77
CA GLU A 11 -18.96 9.40 1.90
C GLU A 11 -18.53 8.72 3.21
N ILE A 12 -17.45 7.97 3.19
CA ILE A 12 -16.80 7.51 4.43
C ILE A 12 -15.57 8.38 4.66
N ARG A 13 -15.48 8.95 5.86
CA ARG A 13 -14.30 9.66 6.35
C ARG A 13 -13.85 9.09 7.68
N GLY A 14 -12.58 9.17 7.97
CA GLY A 14 -12.05 8.79 9.28
C GLY A 14 -10.56 8.99 9.36
N THR A 15 -10.02 8.63 10.51
CA THR A 15 -8.59 8.68 10.78
C THR A 15 -8.07 7.28 11.10
N VAL A 16 -6.99 6.87 10.46
CA VAL A 16 -6.24 5.66 10.83
C VAL A 16 -5.12 6.06 11.78
N ARG A 17 -5.07 5.42 12.97
CA ARG A 17 -3.98 5.60 13.93
C ARG A 17 -3.16 4.32 14.02
N LEU A 18 -1.85 4.46 13.85
CA LEU A 18 -0.92 3.36 14.07
C LEU A 18 -0.72 3.19 15.57
N VAL A 19 -1.09 2.03 16.10
CA VAL A 19 -0.85 1.69 17.51
C VAL A 19 0.52 1.04 17.61
N THR A 20 1.52 1.80 18.00
CA THR A 20 2.92 1.35 18.15
C THR A 20 3.20 0.68 19.50
N ASP A 21 2.18 0.26 20.24
CA ASP A 21 2.33 -0.50 21.49
C ASP A 21 2.72 -1.98 21.26
N VAL A 22 3.72 -2.21 20.40
CA VAL A 22 4.52 -3.43 20.53
C VAL A 22 5.78 -3.03 21.29
N ALA A 23 5.76 -3.12 22.61
CA ALA A 23 6.98 -3.22 23.37
C ALA A 23 7.82 -4.28 22.65
N ALA A 24 9.00 -3.89 22.15
CA ALA A 24 9.92 -4.83 21.55
C ALA A 24 10.01 -6.03 22.50
N PRO A 25 9.83 -7.28 22.04
CA PRO A 25 9.97 -8.42 22.91
C PRO A 25 11.32 -8.27 23.60
N PRO A 26 11.41 -8.49 24.93
CA PRO A 26 12.68 -8.39 25.62
C PRO A 26 13.63 -9.29 24.84
N MET A 27 14.73 -8.71 24.32
CA MET A 27 15.78 -9.51 23.71
C MET A 27 16.16 -10.55 24.74
N SER A 28 15.70 -11.79 24.53
CA SER A 28 16.20 -12.91 25.32
C SER A 28 17.71 -12.88 25.09
N ALA A 29 18.45 -12.59 26.14
CA ALA A 29 19.89 -12.73 26.18
C ALA A 29 20.21 -14.22 26.04
N GLY A 30 20.02 -14.74 24.83
CA GLY A 30 20.60 -15.99 24.39
C GLY A 30 22.09 -15.74 24.31
N LEU A 31 22.83 -16.34 25.24
CA LEU A 31 24.27 -16.40 25.21
C LEU A 31 24.67 -16.95 23.85
N ASP A 32 25.16 -16.09 22.96
CA ASP A 32 25.80 -16.49 21.72
C ASP A 32 27.17 -17.11 22.13
N PRO A 33 27.38 -18.43 21.96
CA PRO A 33 28.63 -19.07 22.36
C PRO A 33 29.82 -18.63 21.50
N TYR A 34 29.64 -17.76 20.51
CA TYR A 34 30.67 -17.21 19.64
C TYR A 34 30.98 -15.71 19.88
N ALA A 35 30.43 -15.08 20.90
CA ALA A 35 30.66 -13.65 21.22
C ALA A 35 32.11 -13.37 21.74
N GLY A 36 33.05 -14.27 21.63
CA GLY A 36 34.35 -14.20 22.29
C GLY A 36 35.59 -13.96 21.42
N THR A 37 35.50 -13.82 20.13
CA THR A 37 36.72 -13.60 19.32
C THR A 37 36.40 -12.81 18.05
N LEU A 38 36.41 -11.49 18.15
CA LEU A 38 36.92 -10.60 17.08
C LEU A 38 36.84 -9.15 17.59
N ASN A 39 38.00 -8.61 18.00
CA ASN A 39 38.26 -7.18 17.99
C ASN A 39 38.12 -6.71 16.55
N SER A 40 36.98 -6.25 16.16
CA SER A 40 36.79 -5.52 14.92
C SER A 40 35.98 -4.27 15.20
N VAL A 41 36.69 -3.18 14.96
CA VAL A 41 36.17 -1.85 14.67
C VAL A 41 34.76 -1.92 14.16
N GLY A 42 33.81 -1.32 14.96
CA GLY A 42 32.39 -1.30 14.67
C GLY A 42 32.08 -0.73 13.29
N THR A 43 31.89 -1.61 12.35
CA THR A 43 30.98 -1.41 11.26
C THR A 43 29.80 -2.32 11.58
N GLU A 44 28.86 -1.80 12.36
CA GLU A 44 27.49 -2.26 12.24
C GLU A 44 27.24 -2.43 10.74
N PRO A 45 26.80 -3.61 10.26
CA PRO A 45 26.30 -3.69 8.92
C PRO A 45 25.31 -2.52 8.87
N ARG A 46 25.42 -1.64 7.88
CA ARG A 46 24.43 -0.60 7.67
C ARG A 46 23.11 -1.30 7.40
N GLY A 47 22.59 -1.85 8.50
CA GLY A 47 21.34 -2.56 8.57
C GLY A 47 20.31 -1.58 8.09
N GLN A 48 19.50 -2.06 7.22
CA GLN A 48 18.24 -1.46 6.87
C GLN A 48 17.72 -0.74 8.12
N ARG A 49 17.79 0.59 8.13
CA ARG A 49 16.97 1.34 9.09
C ARG A 49 15.57 0.88 8.79
N ALA A 50 14.98 0.12 9.72
CA ALA A 50 13.59 -0.24 9.61
C ALA A 50 12.83 1.05 9.28
N ARG A 51 12.20 1.10 8.11
CA ARG A 51 11.41 2.26 7.73
C ARG A 51 10.38 2.46 8.82
N ALA A 52 10.27 3.65 9.37
CA ALA A 52 9.25 3.93 10.36
C ALA A 52 7.88 3.76 9.70
N ASN A 53 6.99 3.01 10.33
CA ASN A 53 5.62 2.87 9.87
C ASN A 53 4.94 4.24 9.82
N THR A 54 4.30 4.55 8.71
CA THR A 54 3.58 5.81 8.51
C THR A 54 2.14 5.54 8.12
N PRO A 55 1.19 6.43 8.45
CA PRO A 55 -0.19 6.28 7.98
C PRO A 55 -0.31 6.18 6.46
N LYS A 56 0.62 6.76 5.70
CA LYS A 56 0.69 6.64 4.23
C LYS A 56 0.92 5.22 3.74
N ASP A 57 1.50 4.34 4.56
CA ASP A 57 1.73 2.94 4.23
C ASP A 57 0.49 2.06 4.51
N VAL A 58 -0.64 2.69 4.86
CA VAL A 58 -1.93 2.03 5.04
C VAL A 58 -2.75 2.10 3.77
N VAL A 59 -3.45 1.01 3.44
CA VAL A 59 -4.49 0.99 2.40
C VAL A 59 -5.84 0.78 3.07
N VAL A 60 -6.79 1.67 2.78
CA VAL A 60 -8.18 1.60 3.26
C VAL A 60 -9.09 1.29 2.07
N TYR A 61 -9.93 0.25 2.18
CA TYR A 61 -10.83 -0.15 1.10
C TYR A 61 -12.11 -0.79 1.62
N LEU A 62 -13.12 -0.90 0.76
CA LEU A 62 -14.41 -1.50 1.10
C LEU A 62 -14.56 -2.89 0.49
N GLU A 63 -15.08 -3.82 1.28
CA GLU A 63 -15.60 -5.11 0.82
C GLU A 63 -17.12 -5.16 1.02
N GLY A 64 -17.82 -5.79 0.10
CA GLY A 64 -19.27 -5.98 0.15
C GLY A 64 -19.89 -6.09 -1.23
N ALA A 65 -21.15 -6.51 -1.29
CA ALA A 65 -21.84 -6.72 -2.57
C ALA A 65 -21.98 -5.45 -3.40
N GLY A 66 -22.21 -4.30 -2.76
CA GLY A 66 -22.30 -2.99 -3.43
C GLY A 66 -20.95 -2.41 -3.88
N ALA A 67 -19.83 -2.96 -3.41
CA ALA A 67 -18.51 -2.53 -3.81
C ALA A 67 -18.00 -3.27 -5.07
N LYS A 68 -18.50 -4.49 -5.33
CA LYS A 68 -18.08 -5.28 -6.49
C LYS A 68 -18.68 -4.76 -7.78
N GLY A 69 -17.84 -4.63 -8.81
CA GLY A 69 -18.29 -4.24 -10.16
C GLY A 69 -18.66 -2.77 -10.32
N ALA A 70 -18.59 -1.95 -9.28
CA ALA A 70 -18.71 -0.51 -9.43
C ALA A 70 -17.49 0.02 -10.21
N HIS A 71 -17.73 0.66 -11.34
CA HIS A 71 -16.67 1.30 -12.11
C HIS A 71 -16.50 2.73 -11.62
N ARG A 72 -15.34 3.04 -11.10
CA ARG A 72 -14.94 4.40 -10.79
C ARG A 72 -13.71 4.75 -11.59
N ALA A 73 -13.82 5.77 -12.41
CA ALA A 73 -12.64 6.32 -13.07
C ALA A 73 -11.73 6.94 -12.00
N ARG A 74 -10.47 6.48 -11.92
CA ARG A 74 -9.46 7.14 -11.12
C ARG A 74 -9.08 8.43 -11.83
N ALA A 75 -9.03 9.55 -11.11
CA ALA A 75 -8.72 10.85 -11.72
C ALA A 75 -7.29 10.89 -12.26
N GLU A 76 -6.37 10.13 -11.67
CA GLU A 76 -4.97 10.06 -12.05
C GLU A 76 -4.50 8.62 -12.17
N LYS A 77 -3.56 8.39 -13.09
CA LYS A 77 -2.88 7.11 -13.24
C LYS A 77 -1.94 6.91 -12.05
N PRO A 78 -2.00 5.78 -11.34
CA PRO A 78 -1.12 5.55 -10.22
C PRO A 78 0.32 5.39 -10.68
N GLU A 79 1.25 5.97 -9.92
CA GLU A 79 2.69 5.91 -10.18
C GLU A 79 3.42 5.34 -8.96
N LEU A 80 4.45 4.56 -9.22
CA LEU A 80 5.41 4.07 -8.23
C LEU A 80 6.80 4.52 -8.67
N TRP A 81 7.22 5.67 -8.17
CA TRP A 81 8.48 6.31 -8.54
C TRP A 81 9.69 5.58 -7.99
N GLN A 82 10.78 5.64 -8.73
CA GLN A 82 12.11 5.23 -8.32
C GLN A 82 12.92 6.48 -8.03
N ILE A 83 13.06 6.83 -6.76
CA ILE A 83 13.70 8.07 -6.28
C ILE A 83 14.58 7.76 -5.07
N ASN A 84 15.83 8.25 -5.07
CA ASN A 84 16.78 8.05 -3.98
C ASN A 84 17.00 6.56 -3.63
N GLN A 85 17.03 5.71 -4.66
CA GLN A 85 17.16 4.25 -4.53
C GLN A 85 16.05 3.64 -3.67
N SER A 86 14.84 4.19 -3.77
CA SER A 86 13.62 3.73 -3.10
C SER A 86 12.46 3.74 -4.06
N PHE A 87 11.41 2.94 -3.78
CA PHE A 87 10.11 3.10 -4.41
C PHE A 87 9.25 4.07 -3.57
N GLU A 88 8.65 5.06 -4.24
CA GLU A 88 7.76 6.04 -3.63
C GLU A 88 6.43 6.14 -4.40
N PRO A 89 5.30 5.93 -3.72
CA PRO A 89 5.15 5.55 -2.31
C PRO A 89 5.62 4.12 -2.04
N HIS A 90 5.95 3.79 -0.79
CA HIS A 90 6.34 2.43 -0.40
C HIS A 90 5.18 1.43 -0.49
N VAL A 91 3.98 1.89 -0.22
CA VAL A 91 2.74 1.12 -0.34
C VAL A 91 1.81 1.83 -1.31
N LEU A 92 1.19 1.09 -2.21
CA LEU A 92 0.21 1.62 -3.16
C LEU A 92 -1.03 0.71 -3.21
N GLY A 93 -2.19 1.26 -2.89
CA GLY A 93 -3.49 0.58 -3.01
C GLY A 93 -4.15 0.87 -4.36
N VAL A 94 -4.51 -0.16 -5.12
CA VAL A 94 -5.16 0.00 -6.43
C VAL A 94 -6.29 -1.00 -6.64
N PRO A 95 -7.32 -0.66 -7.43
CA PRO A 95 -8.32 -1.63 -7.85
C PRO A 95 -7.75 -2.60 -8.91
N VAL A 96 -8.36 -3.78 -9.01
CA VAL A 96 -8.12 -4.72 -10.14
C VAL A 96 -8.32 -4.00 -11.47
N GLY A 97 -7.43 -4.25 -12.43
CA GLY A 97 -7.41 -3.61 -13.75
C GLY A 97 -6.63 -2.30 -13.80
N ALA A 98 -6.14 -1.79 -12.67
CA ALA A 98 -5.31 -0.60 -12.65
C ALA A 98 -3.97 -0.84 -13.38
N THR A 99 -3.55 0.14 -14.15
CA THR A 99 -2.21 0.19 -14.76
C THR A 99 -1.36 1.18 -13.97
N ILE A 100 -0.23 0.70 -13.44
CA ILE A 100 0.73 1.51 -12.66
C ILE A 100 1.91 1.84 -13.56
N ASP A 101 2.35 3.10 -13.51
CA ASP A 101 3.60 3.55 -14.12
C ASP A 101 4.74 3.48 -13.10
N PHE A 102 5.93 3.14 -13.58
CA PHE A 102 7.16 3.03 -12.79
C PHE A 102 8.23 3.99 -13.35
N PRO A 103 8.09 5.30 -13.12
CA PRO A 103 9.08 6.26 -13.60
C PRO A 103 10.38 6.18 -12.80
N ASN A 104 11.54 6.36 -13.50
CA ASN A 104 12.85 6.47 -12.86
C ASN A 104 13.28 7.94 -12.79
N GLY A 105 13.32 8.50 -11.57
CA GLY A 105 13.80 9.86 -11.28
C GLY A 105 15.30 9.94 -10.96
N ASP A 106 15.96 8.80 -10.67
CA ASP A 106 17.35 8.73 -10.28
C ASP A 106 18.32 8.81 -11.47
N LEU A 107 19.54 9.23 -11.19
CA LEU A 107 20.63 9.24 -12.20
C LEU A 107 21.16 7.84 -12.52
N VAL A 108 20.83 6.84 -11.70
CA VAL A 108 21.28 5.46 -11.86
C VAL A 108 20.20 4.60 -12.51
N TYR A 109 20.63 3.47 -13.07
CA TYR A 109 19.70 2.48 -13.60
C TYR A 109 19.04 1.72 -12.46
N HIS A 110 17.76 1.40 -12.65
CA HIS A 110 16.99 0.49 -11.82
C HIS A 110 16.31 -0.56 -12.69
N ASN A 111 15.89 -1.65 -12.06
CA ASN A 111 14.88 -2.52 -12.63
C ASN A 111 13.68 -2.60 -11.70
N VAL A 112 12.56 -3.08 -12.19
CA VAL A 112 11.33 -3.29 -11.42
C VAL A 112 10.82 -4.69 -11.72
N PHE A 113 10.76 -5.54 -10.69
CA PHE A 113 10.29 -6.90 -10.86
C PHE A 113 9.47 -7.39 -9.67
N SER A 114 8.69 -8.46 -9.89
CA SER A 114 7.93 -9.17 -8.86
C SER A 114 7.81 -10.65 -9.17
N TYR A 115 7.92 -11.48 -8.13
CA TYR A 115 7.61 -12.92 -8.17
C TYR A 115 6.30 -13.26 -7.46
N SER A 116 5.53 -12.26 -7.00
CA SER A 116 4.29 -12.47 -6.28
C SER A 116 3.25 -13.21 -7.13
N LYS A 117 2.50 -14.13 -6.52
CA LYS A 117 1.51 -14.98 -7.21
C LYS A 117 0.45 -14.19 -7.99
N PRO A 118 -0.10 -13.05 -7.49
CA PRO A 118 -1.08 -12.26 -8.23
C PRO A 118 -0.53 -11.67 -9.53
N LYS A 119 0.74 -11.21 -9.51
CA LYS A 119 1.40 -10.62 -10.68
C LYS A 119 2.90 -10.87 -10.67
N LYS A 120 3.37 -11.67 -11.62
CA LYS A 120 4.80 -11.87 -11.89
C LYS A 120 5.20 -11.04 -13.09
N PHE A 121 6.27 -10.28 -12.97
CA PHE A 121 6.81 -9.48 -14.08
C PHE A 121 8.26 -9.08 -13.81
N ASP A 122 8.96 -8.73 -14.88
CA ASP A 122 10.26 -8.09 -14.88
C ASP A 122 10.28 -7.06 -16.00
N LEU A 123 10.48 -5.79 -15.65
CA LEU A 123 10.53 -4.69 -16.61
C LEU A 123 11.94 -4.47 -17.20
N GLY A 124 12.94 -5.23 -16.73
CA GLY A 124 14.33 -5.02 -17.09
C GLY A 124 14.85 -3.64 -16.65
N TYR A 125 16.08 -3.31 -17.03
CA TYR A 125 16.74 -2.09 -16.62
C TYR A 125 16.30 -0.88 -17.45
N TYR A 126 16.24 0.29 -16.80
CA TYR A 126 16.05 1.59 -17.46
C TYR A 126 16.56 2.74 -16.58
N GLY A 127 17.02 3.79 -17.25
CA GLY A 127 17.65 4.95 -16.60
C GLY A 127 16.68 6.12 -16.42
N LYS A 128 17.23 7.22 -15.92
CA LYS A 128 16.52 8.48 -15.60
C LYS A 128 15.58 8.94 -16.72
N GLY A 129 14.39 9.40 -16.32
CA GLY A 129 13.38 9.98 -17.22
C GLY A 129 12.64 8.97 -18.07
N LYS A 130 12.92 7.66 -17.93
CA LYS A 130 12.14 6.59 -18.55
C LYS A 130 11.10 6.05 -17.57
N SER A 131 9.98 5.59 -18.12
CA SER A 131 8.92 4.94 -17.39
C SER A 131 8.46 3.69 -18.11
N LYS A 132 8.07 2.66 -17.37
CA LYS A 132 7.42 1.46 -17.88
C LYS A 132 6.15 1.21 -17.08
N SER A 133 5.22 0.42 -17.65
CA SER A 133 3.88 0.25 -17.05
C SER A 133 3.52 -1.20 -16.94
N ILE A 134 2.72 -1.55 -15.92
CA ILE A 134 2.12 -2.87 -15.72
C ILE A 134 0.66 -2.73 -15.31
N THR A 135 -0.21 -3.57 -15.87
CA THR A 135 -1.60 -3.71 -15.46
C THR A 135 -1.74 -4.83 -14.44
N PHE A 136 -2.45 -4.57 -13.34
CA PHE A 136 -2.69 -5.51 -12.24
C PHE A 136 -4.10 -6.09 -12.32
N ASP A 137 -4.24 -7.27 -12.86
CA ASP A 137 -5.49 -7.95 -13.27
C ASP A 137 -6.02 -8.96 -12.25
N LYS A 138 -5.30 -9.20 -11.14
CA LYS A 138 -5.71 -10.12 -10.08
C LYS A 138 -5.56 -9.49 -8.71
N PRO A 139 -6.52 -9.68 -7.79
CA PRO A 139 -6.41 -9.15 -6.44
C PRO A 139 -5.33 -9.87 -5.63
N GLY A 140 -4.77 -9.16 -4.66
CA GLY A 140 -3.77 -9.66 -3.73
C GLY A 140 -2.58 -8.72 -3.56
N ILE A 141 -1.64 -9.13 -2.71
CA ILE A 141 -0.43 -8.38 -2.39
C ILE A 141 0.65 -8.72 -3.43
N VAL A 142 1.21 -7.69 -4.04
CA VAL A 142 2.33 -7.79 -4.98
C VAL A 142 3.52 -7.04 -4.39
N GLN A 143 4.57 -7.76 -4.02
CA GLN A 143 5.85 -7.17 -3.61
C GLN A 143 6.66 -6.82 -4.85
N VAL A 144 7.19 -5.62 -4.88
CA VAL A 144 8.00 -5.06 -5.97
C VAL A 144 9.41 -4.85 -5.47
N PHE A 145 10.40 -5.19 -6.30
CA PHE A 145 11.81 -5.16 -5.95
C PHE A 145 12.67 -4.58 -7.08
N CYS A 146 13.89 -4.18 -6.71
CA CYS A 146 14.99 -3.89 -7.63
C CYS A 146 16.13 -4.88 -7.36
N ASP A 147 16.74 -5.48 -8.39
CA ASP A 147 17.85 -6.44 -8.21
C ASP A 147 19.21 -5.78 -8.00
N ILE A 148 19.38 -4.51 -8.40
CA ILE A 148 20.63 -3.75 -8.20
C ILE A 148 20.73 -3.23 -6.76
N HIS A 149 19.61 -2.81 -6.16
CA HIS A 149 19.58 -2.20 -4.84
C HIS A 149 18.70 -3.05 -3.91
N SER A 150 19.32 -3.93 -3.13
CA SER A 150 18.62 -4.93 -2.31
C SER A 150 17.67 -4.36 -1.25
N THR A 151 17.83 -3.09 -0.87
CA THR A 151 16.95 -2.40 0.07
C THR A 151 15.73 -1.76 -0.61
N MET A 152 15.68 -1.74 -1.94
CA MET A 152 14.63 -1.08 -2.72
C MET A 152 13.44 -2.02 -2.92
N SER A 153 12.41 -1.84 -2.12
CA SER A 153 11.17 -2.64 -2.18
C SER A 153 9.93 -1.79 -1.97
N ALA A 154 8.78 -2.30 -2.44
CA ALA A 154 7.47 -1.71 -2.24
C ALA A 154 6.36 -2.77 -2.24
N TYR A 155 5.17 -2.37 -1.85
CA TYR A 155 3.97 -3.20 -1.88
C TYR A 155 2.88 -2.56 -2.74
N VAL A 156 2.28 -3.34 -3.61
CA VAL A 156 1.04 -2.99 -4.31
C VAL A 156 -0.06 -3.90 -3.78
N LEU A 157 -1.04 -3.33 -3.09
CA LEU A 157 -2.26 -4.05 -2.69
C LEU A 157 -3.30 -3.86 -3.78
N VAL A 158 -3.60 -4.93 -4.51
CA VAL A 158 -4.63 -4.95 -5.55
C VAL A 158 -5.93 -5.45 -4.93
N VAL A 159 -6.99 -4.65 -4.98
CA VAL A 159 -8.29 -4.95 -4.35
C VAL A 159 -9.41 -5.09 -5.37
N ASP A 160 -10.37 -5.98 -5.09
CA ASP A 160 -11.52 -6.25 -5.97
C ASP A 160 -12.67 -5.25 -5.71
N THR A 161 -12.33 -3.96 -5.65
CA THR A 161 -13.26 -2.86 -5.40
C THR A 161 -12.66 -1.54 -5.90
N PRO A 162 -13.46 -0.61 -6.43
CA PRO A 162 -12.99 0.73 -6.79
C PRO A 162 -12.89 1.67 -5.58
N PHE A 163 -13.47 1.29 -4.43
CA PHE A 163 -13.45 2.09 -3.19
C PHE A 163 -12.18 1.77 -2.41
N VAL A 164 -11.08 2.34 -2.85
CA VAL A 164 -9.75 2.21 -2.24
C VAL A 164 -9.08 3.57 -2.15
N THR A 165 -8.48 3.85 -1.00
CA THR A 165 -7.74 5.09 -0.72
C THR A 165 -6.57 4.82 0.22
N GLN A 166 -5.72 5.81 0.39
CA GLN A 166 -4.65 5.80 1.38
C GLN A 166 -4.78 7.03 2.26
N PRO A 167 -4.52 6.93 3.56
CA PRO A 167 -4.50 8.08 4.44
C PRO A 167 -3.40 9.08 4.09
N ASP A 168 -3.59 10.31 4.48
CA ASP A 168 -2.54 11.33 4.45
C ASP A 168 -1.53 11.15 5.60
N GLU A 169 -0.63 12.13 5.79
CA GLU A 169 0.39 12.11 6.84
C GLU A 169 -0.20 12.14 8.26
N ASN A 170 -1.41 12.68 8.41
CA ASN A 170 -2.13 12.77 9.68
C ASN A 170 -2.95 11.49 9.96
N GLY A 171 -3.04 10.59 8.97
CA GLY A 171 -3.88 9.40 9.01
C GLY A 171 -5.30 9.63 8.50
N ASP A 172 -5.65 10.82 8.00
CA ASP A 172 -6.98 11.12 7.55
C ASP A 172 -7.24 10.54 6.16
N TYR A 173 -8.41 9.92 5.97
CA TYR A 173 -8.81 9.30 4.72
C TYR A 173 -10.24 9.63 4.32
N VAL A 174 -10.51 9.53 3.02
CA VAL A 174 -11.83 9.74 2.43
C VAL A 174 -12.10 8.67 1.36
N LEU A 175 -13.28 8.07 1.42
CA LEU A 175 -13.88 7.24 0.37
C LEU A 175 -15.17 7.90 -0.08
N PRO A 176 -15.15 8.70 -1.15
CA PRO A 176 -16.33 9.42 -1.63
C PRO A 176 -17.19 8.52 -2.53
N ASP A 177 -18.44 8.96 -2.78
CA ASP A 177 -19.38 8.37 -3.72
C ASP A 177 -19.66 6.87 -3.48
N VAL A 178 -19.68 6.45 -2.21
CA VAL A 178 -20.00 5.08 -1.81
C VAL A 178 -21.51 4.89 -1.86
N PRO A 179 -22.04 3.93 -2.64
CA PRO A 179 -23.48 3.67 -2.66
C PRO A 179 -24.02 3.33 -1.27
N ASN A 180 -25.27 3.66 -1.00
CA ASN A 180 -25.93 3.31 0.26
C ASN A 180 -25.93 1.79 0.44
N GLY A 181 -25.57 1.33 1.62
CA GLY A 181 -25.47 -0.11 1.89
C GLY A 181 -24.63 -0.50 3.10
N ASN A 182 -24.48 -1.80 3.28
CA ASN A 182 -23.65 -2.37 4.34
C ASN A 182 -22.36 -2.93 3.74
N TYR A 183 -21.25 -2.52 4.31
CA TYR A 183 -19.90 -2.85 3.86
C TYR A 183 -19.05 -3.35 5.03
N THR A 184 -17.89 -3.87 4.68
CA THR A 184 -16.78 -4.05 5.62
C THR A 184 -15.65 -3.12 5.17
N LEU A 185 -15.32 -2.13 5.99
CA LEU A 185 -14.12 -1.32 5.81
C LEU A 185 -12.92 -2.18 6.20
N LYS A 186 -11.99 -2.31 5.29
CA LYS A 186 -10.71 -2.98 5.48
C LYS A 186 -9.61 -1.95 5.56
N VAL A 187 -8.69 -2.16 6.50
CA VAL A 187 -7.49 -1.35 6.70
C VAL A 187 -6.31 -2.31 6.72
N TRP A 188 -5.35 -2.14 5.85
CA TRP A 188 -4.20 -3.03 5.68
C TRP A 188 -2.88 -2.25 5.73
N HIS A 189 -1.89 -2.83 6.41
CA HIS A 189 -0.52 -2.35 6.45
C HIS A 189 0.45 -3.54 6.33
N PRO A 190 1.58 -3.43 5.60
CA PRO A 190 2.47 -4.58 5.38
C PRO A 190 3.02 -5.21 6.65
N ASP A 191 3.34 -4.41 7.67
CA ASP A 191 3.96 -4.89 8.91
C ASP A 191 2.96 -5.07 10.07
N LEU A 192 1.85 -4.31 10.08
CA LEU A 192 0.85 -4.33 11.15
C LEU A 192 -0.33 -5.28 10.87
N GLY A 193 -0.38 -5.83 9.65
CA GLY A 193 -1.46 -6.74 9.23
C GLY A 193 -2.72 -6.01 8.80
N ASP A 194 -3.89 -6.57 9.12
CA ASP A 194 -5.18 -6.03 8.71
C ASP A 194 -6.16 -5.83 9.86
N ARG A 195 -7.10 -4.91 9.67
CA ARG A 195 -8.26 -4.67 10.53
C ARG A 195 -9.52 -4.58 9.67
N SER A 196 -10.65 -4.88 10.30
CA SER A 196 -11.96 -4.86 9.64
C SER A 196 -13.00 -4.21 10.54
N VAL A 197 -13.77 -3.27 9.99
CA VAL A 197 -14.85 -2.57 10.69
C VAL A 197 -16.12 -2.63 9.85
N LYS A 198 -17.28 -2.91 10.46
CA LYS A 198 -18.55 -2.82 9.75
C LYS A 198 -18.92 -1.37 9.50
N ALA A 199 -19.35 -1.09 8.27
CA ALA A 199 -19.78 0.21 7.80
C ALA A 199 -21.19 0.15 7.25
N SER A 200 -22.07 0.99 7.76
CA SER A 200 -23.39 1.23 7.16
C SER A 200 -23.38 2.63 6.55
N VAL A 201 -23.48 2.69 5.23
CA VAL A 201 -23.41 3.92 4.47
C VAL A 201 -24.83 4.33 4.05
N GLY A 202 -25.21 5.52 4.42
CA GLY A 202 -26.41 6.21 3.95
C GLY A 202 -26.04 7.50 3.23
N ASP A 203 -27.04 8.37 2.99
CA ASP A 203 -26.78 9.69 2.46
C ASP A 203 -25.95 10.53 3.44
N GLY A 204 -24.94 11.23 2.94
CA GLY A 204 -24.05 12.08 3.74
C GLY A 204 -22.76 11.41 4.19
N VAL A 205 -22.20 11.83 5.32
CA VAL A 205 -20.86 11.39 5.81
C VAL A 205 -21.00 10.34 6.89
N THR A 206 -20.40 9.17 6.66
CA THR A 206 -20.18 8.13 7.67
C THR A 206 -18.76 8.26 8.24
N ARG A 207 -18.61 8.46 9.55
CA ARG A 207 -17.30 8.55 10.21
C ARG A 207 -16.87 7.21 10.78
N LEU A 208 -15.65 6.77 10.45
CA LEU A 208 -15.04 5.52 10.93
C LEU A 208 -13.55 5.73 11.22
N ASP A 209 -13.19 5.87 12.48
CA ASP A 209 -11.80 5.90 12.92
C ASP A 209 -11.33 4.47 13.23
N VAL A 210 -10.09 4.13 12.84
CA VAL A 210 -9.53 2.78 12.98
C VAL A 210 -8.14 2.83 13.58
N ASN A 211 -7.89 1.97 14.57
CA ASN A 211 -6.55 1.72 15.10
C ASN A 211 -6.00 0.43 14.48
N ILE A 212 -4.75 0.46 14.00
CA ILE A 212 -4.06 -0.68 13.40
C ILE A 212 -2.66 -0.85 14.00
#